data_0bfe807c45d1b12e0febb81423ccfaee
#
_entry.id   0bfe807c45d1b12e0febb81423ccfaee
#
_cell.length_a   1.000
_cell.length_b   1.000
_cell.length_c   1.000
_cell.angle_alpha   90.00
_cell.angle_beta   90.00
_cell.angle_gamma   90.00
#
_symmetry.space_group_name_H-M   'P 1'
#
loop_
_entity.id
_entity.type
_entity.pdbx_description
1 polymer ?
#
loop_
_entity_poly.entity_id
_entity_poly.type
_entity_poly.pdbx_seq_one_letter_code
_entity_poly.pdbx_strand_id
1 'polypeptide(L)'
;MSNKLFDPEEIASLQASPCVESVTSRSVCFTPEFKRLVYRELLSGKNIYEVFEEHGIDTAALGSARINGFLERLRKAGERDEGFANLRHQKKSKTPEERSQSTEKRIRQLEAELAYTKQMVEFLKKVQAADTEAQKAWKSKHRPQ
;
A
#
# COMPACT_ATOMS: atom_id res chain seq x y z
N MET A 1 21.61 -3.76 -10.98
CA MET A 1 21.99 -2.48 -10.35
C MET A 1 21.62 -2.53 -8.89
N SER A 2 22.62 -2.60 -8.02
CA SER A 2 22.37 -2.62 -6.59
C SER A 2 22.05 -1.21 -6.10
N ASN A 3 20.80 -0.97 -5.73
CA ASN A 3 20.50 0.22 -4.95
C ASN A 3 21.18 0.04 -3.58
N LYS A 4 22.30 0.70 -3.39
CA LYS A 4 22.95 0.78 -2.09
C LYS A 4 21.90 1.22 -1.05
N LEU A 5 21.83 0.50 0.04
CA LEU A 5 21.01 0.91 1.17
C LEU A 5 21.65 2.14 1.82
N PHE A 6 20.83 3.02 2.36
CA PHE A 6 21.34 4.15 3.14
C PHE A 6 21.88 3.66 4.49
N ASP A 7 23.02 4.18 4.87
CA ASP A 7 23.55 3.99 6.20
C ASP A 7 22.75 4.80 7.24
N PRO A 8 22.72 4.39 8.51
CA PRO A 8 21.97 5.11 9.55
C PRO A 8 22.37 6.60 9.67
N GLU A 9 23.62 6.91 9.44
CA GLU A 9 24.14 8.29 9.43
C GLU A 9 23.61 9.10 8.25
N GLU A 10 23.58 8.50 7.06
CA GLU A 10 22.99 9.10 5.86
C GLU A 10 21.50 9.36 6.04
N ILE A 11 20.77 8.42 6.65
CA ILE A 11 19.34 8.58 6.97
C ILE A 11 19.12 9.75 7.93
N ALA A 12 19.91 9.83 9.00
CA ALA A 12 19.81 10.91 9.97
C ALA A 12 20.11 12.28 9.35
N SER A 13 21.14 12.35 8.51
CA SER A 13 21.49 13.57 7.79
C SER A 13 20.39 14.03 6.83
N LEU A 14 19.81 13.10 6.06
CA LEU A 14 18.72 13.40 5.15
C LEU A 14 17.43 13.80 5.89
N GLN A 15 17.11 13.16 7.00
CA GLN A 15 15.97 13.52 7.82
C GLN A 15 16.08 14.90 8.47
N ALA A 16 17.30 15.35 8.75
CA ALA A 16 17.54 16.68 9.28
C ALA A 16 17.28 17.80 8.24
N SER A 17 17.23 17.47 6.96
CA SER A 17 16.96 18.44 5.89
C SER A 17 15.47 18.81 5.83
N PRO A 18 15.12 20.11 5.81
CA PRO A 18 13.73 20.57 5.70
C PRO A 18 13.08 20.22 4.37
N CYS A 19 13.88 19.86 3.36
CA CYS A 19 13.42 19.49 2.02
C CYS A 19 12.94 18.03 1.93
N VAL A 20 13.19 17.23 2.95
CA VAL A 20 12.87 15.80 3.00
C VAL A 20 11.68 15.57 3.92
N GLU A 21 10.66 14.88 3.40
CA GLU A 21 9.45 14.51 4.16
C GLU A 21 9.66 13.21 4.93
N SER A 22 10.25 12.21 4.30
CA SER A 22 10.55 10.94 4.93
C SER A 22 11.70 10.21 4.24
N VAL A 23 12.46 9.46 5.02
CA VAL A 23 13.57 8.62 4.55
C VAL A 23 13.38 7.20 5.06
N THR A 24 13.62 6.26 4.18
CA THR A 24 13.72 4.83 4.53
C THR A 24 15.08 4.32 4.09
N SER A 25 15.47 3.13 4.52
CA SER A 25 16.75 2.51 4.11
C SER A 25 16.92 2.38 2.59
N ARG A 26 15.85 2.50 1.81
CA ARG A 26 15.86 2.31 0.34
C ARG A 26 15.45 3.53 -0.45
N SER A 27 14.69 4.44 0.14
CA SER A 27 14.08 5.54 -0.60
C SER A 27 13.98 6.82 0.22
N VAL A 28 14.03 7.94 -0.46
CA VAL A 28 13.81 9.28 0.08
C VAL A 28 12.54 9.86 -0.56
N CYS A 29 11.70 10.46 0.26
CA CYS A 29 10.53 11.21 -0.18
C CYS A 29 10.76 12.69 0.12
N PHE A 30 10.69 13.52 -0.91
CA PHE A 30 10.85 14.95 -0.80
C PHE A 30 9.51 15.65 -0.61
N THR A 31 9.53 16.80 0.06
CA THR A 31 8.33 17.63 0.23
C THR A 31 7.79 18.13 -1.11
N PRO A 32 6.48 18.35 -1.24
CA PRO A 32 5.90 18.91 -2.47
C PRO A 32 6.46 20.28 -2.83
N GLU A 33 6.78 21.10 -1.82
CA GLU A 33 7.38 22.43 -2.00
C GLU A 33 8.78 22.35 -2.62
N PHE A 34 9.60 21.44 -2.13
CA PHE A 34 10.92 21.19 -2.68
C PHE A 34 10.84 20.66 -4.12
N LYS A 35 9.90 19.78 -4.42
CA LYS A 35 9.67 19.30 -5.78
C LYS A 35 9.31 20.41 -6.75
N ARG A 36 8.46 21.35 -6.34
CA ARG A 36 8.11 22.53 -7.15
C ARG A 36 9.31 23.43 -7.38
N LEU A 37 10.11 23.63 -6.35
CA LEU A 37 11.33 24.44 -6.44
C LEU A 37 12.33 23.82 -7.41
N VAL A 38 12.64 22.52 -7.26
CA VAL A 38 13.55 21.80 -8.15
C VAL A 38 13.06 21.86 -9.60
N TYR A 39 11.77 21.64 -9.83
CA TYR A 39 11.19 21.69 -11.17
C TYR A 39 11.36 23.06 -11.81
N ARG A 40 11.12 24.14 -11.07
CA ARG A 40 11.31 25.51 -11.53
C ARG A 40 12.78 25.83 -11.85
N GLU A 41 13.70 25.39 -10.99
CA GLU A 41 15.15 25.58 -11.19
C GLU A 41 15.66 24.80 -12.41
N LEU A 42 15.15 23.60 -12.64
CA LEU A 42 15.46 22.81 -13.84
C LEU A 42 14.95 23.50 -15.12
N LEU A 43 13.77 24.10 -15.07
CA LEU A 43 13.23 24.87 -16.21
C LEU A 43 14.08 26.13 -16.50
N SER A 44 14.73 26.69 -15.49
CA SER A 44 15.65 27.81 -15.65
C SER A 44 17.03 27.40 -16.20
N GLY A 45 17.28 26.09 -16.34
CA GLY A 45 18.49 25.53 -16.92
C GLY A 45 19.56 25.09 -15.91
N LYS A 46 19.26 25.11 -14.61
CA LYS A 46 20.17 24.56 -13.58
C LYS A 46 20.24 23.05 -13.64
N ASN A 47 21.37 22.52 -13.22
CA ASN A 47 21.57 21.08 -13.07
C ASN A 47 20.96 20.58 -11.76
N ILE A 48 20.34 19.40 -11.77
CA ILE A 48 19.73 18.81 -10.58
C ILE A 48 20.72 18.61 -9.43
N TYR A 49 21.98 18.29 -9.75
CA TYR A 49 23.04 18.14 -8.74
C TYR A 49 23.34 19.45 -8.02
N GLU A 50 23.42 20.54 -8.75
CA GLU A 50 23.62 21.89 -8.20
C GLU A 50 22.47 22.29 -7.26
N VAL A 51 21.24 22.04 -7.68
CA VAL A 51 20.05 22.34 -6.88
C VAL A 51 20.05 21.55 -5.56
N PHE A 52 20.41 20.28 -5.60
CA PHE A 52 20.50 19.48 -4.39
C PHE A 52 21.59 19.95 -3.44
N GLU A 53 22.77 20.28 -3.95
CA GLU A 53 23.87 20.80 -3.15
C GLU A 53 23.57 22.17 -2.52
N GLU A 54 22.92 23.07 -3.26
CA GLU A 54 22.45 24.37 -2.72
C GLU A 54 21.49 24.21 -1.52
N HIS A 55 20.73 23.12 -1.50
CA HIS A 55 19.81 22.81 -0.40
C HIS A 55 20.38 21.85 0.64
N GLY A 56 21.68 21.59 0.60
CA GLY A 56 22.37 20.77 1.59
C GLY A 56 22.07 19.28 1.52
N ILE A 57 21.62 18.80 0.36
CA ILE A 57 21.38 17.37 0.13
C ILE A 57 22.63 16.76 -0.52
N ASP A 58 23.18 15.74 0.14
CA ASP A 58 24.35 15.03 -0.38
C ASP A 58 23.97 14.14 -1.57
N THR A 59 24.38 14.56 -2.75
CA THR A 59 24.12 13.83 -4.01
C THR A 59 24.90 12.52 -4.10
N ALA A 60 26.05 12.43 -3.43
CA ALA A 60 26.84 11.20 -3.37
C ALA A 60 26.13 10.12 -2.52
N ALA A 61 25.54 10.50 -1.40
CA ALA A 61 24.74 9.62 -0.56
C ALA A 61 23.47 9.11 -1.29
N LEU A 62 22.80 10.00 -2.03
CA LEU A 62 21.61 9.61 -2.81
C LEU A 62 21.92 8.61 -3.92
N GLY A 63 23.00 8.83 -4.65
CA GLY A 63 23.38 8.06 -5.83
C GLY A 63 22.61 8.45 -7.11
N SER A 64 23.28 8.33 -8.24
CA SER A 64 22.76 8.74 -9.54
C SER A 64 21.44 8.06 -9.94
N ALA A 65 21.27 6.79 -9.61
CA ALA A 65 20.06 6.04 -9.92
C ALA A 65 18.81 6.61 -9.24
N ARG A 66 18.92 7.02 -7.98
CA ARG A 66 17.81 7.64 -7.23
C ARG A 66 17.51 9.05 -7.74
N ILE A 67 18.55 9.80 -8.06
CA ILE A 67 18.43 11.16 -8.63
C ILE A 67 17.73 11.11 -9.98
N ASN A 68 18.12 10.21 -10.87
CA ASN A 68 17.49 10.02 -12.18
C ASN A 68 16.02 9.56 -12.03
N GLY A 69 15.75 8.63 -11.15
CA GLY A 69 14.38 8.19 -10.86
C GLY A 69 13.51 9.29 -10.24
N PHE A 70 14.09 10.19 -9.44
CA PHE A 70 13.42 11.38 -8.94
C PHE A 70 13.10 12.35 -10.09
N LEU A 71 14.06 12.60 -10.98
CA LEU A 71 13.91 13.49 -12.13
C LEU A 71 12.77 13.03 -13.05
N GLU A 72 12.70 11.73 -13.37
CA GLU A 72 11.61 11.18 -14.19
C GLU A 72 10.23 11.35 -13.52
N ARG A 73 10.15 11.09 -12.23
CA ARG A 73 8.92 11.28 -11.46
C ARG A 73 8.51 12.76 -11.39
N LEU A 74 9.50 13.63 -11.27
CA LEU A 74 9.30 15.08 -11.24
C LEU A 74 8.71 15.59 -12.56
N ARG A 75 9.25 15.16 -13.69
CA ARG A 75 8.74 15.50 -15.02
C ARG A 75 7.30 15.05 -15.20
N LYS A 76 7.01 13.79 -14.85
CA LYS A 76 5.65 13.23 -14.88
C LYS A 76 4.69 13.97 -13.95
N ALA A 77 5.17 14.41 -12.80
CA ALA A 77 4.36 15.20 -11.86
C ALA A 77 4.07 16.62 -12.37
N GLY A 78 5.01 17.23 -13.08
CA GLY A 78 4.81 18.53 -13.72
C GLY A 78 3.76 18.54 -14.83
N GLU A 79 3.53 17.40 -15.48
CA GLU A 79 2.53 17.20 -16.51
C GLU A 79 1.12 16.90 -15.98
N ARG A 80 0.98 16.66 -14.67
CA ARG A 80 -0.30 16.32 -14.03
C ARG A 80 -1.02 17.55 -13.50
N ASP A 81 -2.33 17.57 -13.61
CA ASP A 81 -3.18 18.60 -13.01
C ASP A 81 -3.07 18.64 -11.46
N GLU A 82 -2.79 17.50 -10.85
CA GLU A 82 -2.62 17.37 -9.39
C GLU A 82 -1.25 17.88 -8.89
N GLY A 83 -0.32 18.18 -9.78
CA GLY A 83 0.99 18.76 -9.48
C GLY A 83 1.92 17.82 -8.70
N PHE A 84 2.67 18.39 -7.75
CA PHE A 84 3.76 17.70 -7.04
C PHE A 84 3.32 17.05 -5.71
N ALA A 85 2.03 16.90 -5.47
CA ALA A 85 1.51 16.29 -4.27
C ALA A 85 2.02 14.83 -4.10
N ASN A 86 2.35 14.45 -2.88
CA ASN A 86 2.76 13.08 -2.56
C ASN A 86 1.56 12.16 -2.52
N LEU A 87 1.18 11.59 -3.66
CA LEU A 87 0.01 10.71 -3.82
C LEU A 87 0.08 9.43 -2.98
N ARG A 88 1.27 9.03 -2.51
CA ARG A 88 1.41 7.86 -1.62
C ARG A 88 0.78 8.06 -0.25
N HIS A 89 0.77 9.28 0.27
CA HIS A 89 0.12 9.61 1.53
C HIS A 89 -1.34 10.04 1.36
N GLN A 90 -1.74 10.35 0.14
CA GLN A 90 -3.14 10.35 -0.28
C GLN A 90 -3.62 8.92 -0.62
N LYS A 91 -3.44 7.96 0.28
CA LYS A 91 -4.54 7.03 0.49
C LYS A 91 -5.70 7.95 0.81
N LYS A 92 -6.61 8.14 -0.17
CA LYS A 92 -7.85 8.86 0.03
C LYS A 92 -8.30 8.54 1.44
N SER A 93 -8.20 9.50 2.32
CA SER A 93 -8.88 9.38 3.59
C SER A 93 -10.33 9.27 3.17
N LYS A 94 -10.82 8.03 3.10
CA LYS A 94 -12.21 7.78 2.80
C LYS A 94 -12.98 8.68 3.74
N THR A 95 -13.83 9.52 3.19
CA THR A 95 -14.71 10.35 4.00
C THR A 95 -15.41 9.44 5.02
N PRO A 96 -15.80 9.95 6.18
CA PRO A 96 -16.53 9.15 7.17
C PRO A 96 -17.69 8.38 6.56
N GLU A 97 -18.37 8.97 5.55
CA GLU A 97 -19.47 8.35 4.79
C GLU A 97 -18.98 7.18 3.92
N GLU A 98 -17.86 7.33 3.20
CA GLU A 98 -17.28 6.24 2.41
C GLU A 98 -16.75 5.10 3.27
N ARG A 99 -16.27 5.39 4.47
CA ARG A 99 -15.88 4.37 5.45
C ARG A 99 -17.09 3.58 5.95
N SER A 100 -18.18 4.27 6.29
CA SER A 100 -19.42 3.63 6.74
C SER A 100 -20.03 2.75 5.64
N GLN A 101 -20.10 3.22 4.40
CA GLN A 101 -20.58 2.43 3.28
C GLN A 101 -19.70 1.19 2.99
N SER A 102 -18.38 1.34 3.13
CA SER A 102 -17.45 0.21 2.94
C SER A 102 -17.60 -0.84 4.04
N THR A 103 -17.81 -0.41 5.29
CA THR A 103 -18.07 -1.31 6.43
C THR A 103 -19.43 -1.97 6.33
N GLU A 104 -20.45 -1.26 5.95
CA GLU A 104 -21.80 -1.82 5.72
C GLU A 104 -21.80 -2.90 4.63
N LYS A 105 -21.14 -2.64 3.50
CA LYS A 105 -20.97 -3.66 2.45
C LYS A 105 -20.26 -4.91 2.97
N ARG A 106 -19.23 -4.73 3.77
CA ARG A 106 -18.49 -5.84 4.36
C ARG A 106 -19.34 -6.62 5.36
N ILE A 107 -20.11 -5.94 6.18
CA ILE A 107 -21.05 -6.55 7.13
C ILE A 107 -22.11 -7.38 6.38
N ARG A 108 -22.74 -6.83 5.33
CA ARG A 108 -23.72 -7.56 4.50
C ARG A 108 -23.11 -8.79 3.85
N GLN A 109 -21.87 -8.69 3.37
CA GLN A 109 -21.16 -9.83 2.80
C GLN A 109 -20.91 -10.91 3.84
N LEU A 110 -20.44 -10.54 5.04
CA LEU A 110 -20.20 -11.48 6.14
C LEU A 110 -21.50 -12.13 6.64
N GLU A 111 -22.58 -11.38 6.71
CA GLU A 111 -23.91 -11.91 7.06
C GLU A 111 -24.41 -12.93 6.03
N ALA A 112 -24.22 -12.65 4.73
CA ALA A 112 -24.56 -13.59 3.67
C ALA A 112 -23.71 -14.88 3.73
N GLU A 113 -22.42 -14.76 3.95
CA GLU A 113 -21.52 -15.90 4.14
C GLU A 113 -21.90 -16.74 5.37
N LEU A 114 -22.27 -16.07 6.46
CA LEU A 114 -22.72 -16.73 7.69
C LEU A 114 -24.06 -17.47 7.47
N ALA A 115 -25.01 -16.88 6.80
CA ALA A 115 -26.29 -17.51 6.45
C ALA A 115 -26.07 -18.75 5.58
N TYR A 116 -25.19 -18.65 4.58
CA TYR A 116 -24.84 -19.77 3.71
C TYR A 116 -24.17 -20.92 4.50
N THR A 117 -23.21 -20.62 5.36
CA THR A 117 -22.56 -21.63 6.21
C THR A 117 -23.53 -22.29 7.18
N LYS A 118 -24.46 -21.57 7.77
CA LYS A 118 -25.52 -22.13 8.62
C LYS A 118 -26.41 -23.12 7.86
N GLN A 119 -26.84 -22.76 6.65
CA GLN A 119 -27.62 -23.64 5.78
C GLN A 119 -26.85 -24.90 5.41
N MET A 120 -25.55 -24.78 5.11
CA MET A 120 -24.68 -25.92 4.83
C MET A 120 -24.55 -26.84 6.04
N VAL A 121 -24.38 -26.30 7.24
CA VAL A 121 -24.28 -27.07 8.49
C VAL A 121 -25.59 -27.80 8.75
N GLU A 122 -26.74 -27.17 8.58
CA GLU A 122 -28.05 -27.82 8.72
C GLU A 122 -28.25 -28.96 7.71
N PHE A 123 -27.89 -28.70 6.45
CA PHE A 123 -27.93 -29.71 5.40
C PHE A 123 -27.04 -30.93 5.74
N LEU A 124 -25.79 -30.70 6.18
CA LEU A 124 -24.90 -31.77 6.58
C LEU A 124 -25.40 -32.55 7.79
N LYS A 125 -26.02 -31.88 8.76
CA LYS A 125 -26.69 -32.53 9.90
C LYS A 125 -27.84 -33.46 9.47
N LYS A 126 -28.64 -33.02 8.53
CA LYS A 126 -29.75 -33.79 7.94
C LYS A 126 -29.23 -35.01 7.18
N VAL A 127 -28.19 -34.86 6.37
CA VAL A 127 -27.53 -35.96 5.66
C VAL A 127 -26.94 -36.95 6.63
N GLN A 128 -26.26 -36.50 7.67
CA GLN A 128 -25.68 -37.36 8.70
C GLN A 128 -26.75 -38.11 9.50
N ALA A 129 -27.86 -37.47 9.83
CA ALA A 129 -28.99 -38.11 10.51
C ALA A 129 -29.62 -39.21 9.61
N ALA A 130 -29.81 -38.92 8.31
CA ALA A 130 -30.31 -39.89 7.35
C ALA A 130 -29.37 -41.10 7.21
N ASP A 131 -28.06 -40.88 7.15
CA ASP A 131 -27.07 -41.97 7.10
C ASP A 131 -27.07 -42.81 8.36
N THR A 132 -27.19 -42.25 9.55
CA THR A 132 -27.27 -42.97 10.80
C THR A 132 -28.55 -43.84 10.90
N GLU A 133 -29.67 -43.29 10.43
CA GLU A 133 -30.93 -44.04 10.36
C GLU A 133 -30.84 -45.20 9.34
N ALA A 134 -30.28 -44.94 8.16
CA ALA A 134 -30.06 -45.96 7.15
C ALA A 134 -29.14 -47.12 7.68
N GLN A 135 -28.07 -46.76 8.36
CA GLN A 135 -27.17 -47.75 9.00
C GLN A 135 -27.86 -48.55 10.09
N LYS A 136 -28.68 -47.94 10.91
CA LYS A 136 -29.48 -48.64 11.93
C LYS A 136 -30.49 -49.58 11.28
N ALA A 137 -31.18 -49.17 10.26
CA ALA A 137 -32.14 -50.00 9.52
C ALA A 137 -31.44 -51.20 8.85
N TRP A 138 -30.26 -50.94 8.23
CA TRP A 138 -29.48 -52.01 7.63
C TRP A 138 -29.00 -53.04 8.67
N LYS A 139 -28.47 -52.60 9.81
CA LYS A 139 -28.03 -53.47 10.92
C LYS A 139 -29.18 -54.27 11.51
N SER A 140 -30.37 -53.72 11.61
CA SER A 140 -31.55 -54.46 12.11
C SER A 140 -31.99 -55.55 11.17
N LYS A 141 -31.89 -55.36 9.84
CA LYS A 141 -32.24 -56.36 8.83
C LYS A 141 -31.19 -57.48 8.67
N HIS A 142 -29.93 -57.17 8.93
CA HIS A 142 -28.79 -58.08 8.73
C HIS A 142 -28.18 -58.53 10.07
N ARG A 143 -28.96 -58.62 11.11
CA ARG A 143 -28.51 -59.15 12.40
C ARG A 143 -28.15 -60.64 12.26
N PRO A 144 -26.90 -61.03 12.58
CA PRO A 144 -26.59 -62.45 12.64
C PRO A 144 -27.40 -63.13 13.73
N GLN A 145 -28.04 -64.22 13.37
CA GLN A 145 -28.73 -65.05 14.33
C GLN A 145 -27.73 -65.87 15.11
#